data_4550ae8c6dd09d189363c87dca1aaa25
#
_entry.id   4550ae8c6dd09d189363c87dca1aaa25
#
_cell.length_a   1.000
_cell.length_b   1.000
_cell.length_c   1.000
_cell.angle_alpha   90.00
_cell.angle_beta   90.00
_cell.angle_gamma   90.00
#
_symmetry.space_group_name_H-M   'P 1'
#
loop_
_entity.id
_entity.type
_entity.pdbx_description
1 polymer ?
#
loop_
_entity_poly.entity_id
_entity_poly.type
_entity_poly.pdbx_seq_one_letter_code
_entity_poly.pdbx_strand_id
1 'polypeptide(L)'
;SAINNGYKDVHVDIKISDGSPVNVKNVIEGEASIAMISGSTAFEAWNSQIGTESSYDGKKLCALGACYPECSQWIAFRESGLHYVNELKGKSISAGVDASVTEAASRAVFETLKIDEINTELFGLGLRESADALREGKIDSAHSFYTAPFEAFEVLAGEREIVLLEYREEELESILRRNPSWCRIVIPAGQYPGQEKDIVTFGQKVLLCTSTEMDEETAYGIAKALDQMAAEYTGGHRFMASMQDKD
;
A
#
# COMPACT_ATOMS: atom_id res chain seq x y z
N SER A 1 -19.72 11.63 -2.46
CA SER A 1 -18.99 10.46 -1.94
C SER A 1 -19.97 9.29 -1.89
N ALA A 2 -19.46 8.10 -1.88
CA ALA A 2 -20.31 6.92 -1.87
C ALA A 2 -21.01 6.72 -0.50
N ILE A 3 -20.43 7.21 0.60
CA ILE A 3 -21.10 7.30 1.91
C ILE A 3 -22.33 8.20 1.80
N ASN A 4 -22.25 9.33 1.07
CA ASN A 4 -23.40 10.21 0.85
C ASN A 4 -24.55 9.54 0.07
N ASN A 5 -24.24 8.53 -0.75
CA ASN A 5 -25.24 7.79 -1.51
C ASN A 5 -25.87 6.64 -0.71
N GLY A 6 -25.08 6.01 0.19
CA GLY A 6 -25.50 4.84 0.98
C GLY A 6 -26.14 5.16 2.33
N TYR A 7 -25.84 6.33 2.90
CA TYR A 7 -26.34 6.75 4.21
C TYR A 7 -26.90 8.17 4.16
N LYS A 8 -28.21 8.29 4.07
CA LYS A 8 -28.91 9.56 3.74
C LYS A 8 -28.78 10.67 4.79
N ASP A 9 -28.47 10.29 6.03
CA ASP A 9 -28.38 11.21 7.16
C ASP A 9 -26.95 11.72 7.43
N VAL A 10 -25.98 11.30 6.61
CA VAL A 10 -24.56 11.71 6.73
C VAL A 10 -24.12 12.43 5.46
N HIS A 11 -23.58 13.63 5.61
CA HIS A 11 -22.91 14.37 4.55
C HIS A 11 -21.40 14.37 4.81
N VAL A 12 -20.62 13.94 3.81
CA VAL A 12 -19.15 13.87 3.90
C VAL A 12 -18.53 14.87 2.93
N ASP A 13 -17.81 15.83 3.49
CA ASP A 13 -16.93 16.73 2.75
C ASP A 13 -15.50 16.18 2.74
N ILE A 14 -14.90 16.13 1.55
CA ILE A 14 -13.55 15.59 1.36
C ILE A 14 -12.52 16.70 1.52
N LYS A 15 -11.53 16.49 2.39
CA LYS A 15 -10.35 17.34 2.54
C LYS A 15 -9.09 16.54 2.16
N ILE A 16 -8.16 17.19 1.47
CA ILE A 16 -6.84 16.65 1.19
C ILE A 16 -5.93 16.94 2.39
N SER A 17 -5.09 15.99 2.76
CA SER A 17 -4.12 16.11 3.85
C SER A 17 -2.72 15.66 3.40
N ASP A 18 -1.72 15.90 4.24
CA ASP A 18 -0.34 15.49 4.01
C ASP A 18 -0.05 14.02 4.42
N GLY A 19 -1.07 13.16 4.37
CA GLY A 19 -0.94 11.71 4.54
C GLY A 19 -1.38 11.15 5.89
N SER A 20 -1.13 9.86 6.07
CA SER A 20 -1.67 9.09 7.19
C SER A 20 -1.30 9.61 8.60
N PRO A 21 -0.07 10.08 8.88
CA PRO A 21 0.25 10.63 10.21
C PRO A 21 -0.57 11.86 10.57
N VAL A 22 -0.79 12.76 9.59
CA VAL A 22 -1.65 13.95 9.76
C VAL A 22 -3.10 13.53 9.94
N ASN A 23 -3.56 12.51 9.21
CA ASN A 23 -4.91 11.98 9.32
C ASN A 23 -5.20 11.38 10.70
N VAL A 24 -4.24 10.66 11.28
CA VAL A 24 -4.36 10.16 12.67
C VAL A 24 -4.60 11.31 13.63
N LYS A 25 -3.77 12.35 13.55
CA LYS A 25 -3.89 13.53 14.40
C LYS A 25 -5.27 14.19 14.24
N ASN A 26 -5.67 14.48 13.00
CA ASN A 26 -6.93 15.15 12.68
C ASN A 26 -8.13 14.38 13.24
N VAL A 27 -8.13 13.04 13.16
CA VAL A 27 -9.22 12.21 13.69
C VAL A 27 -9.25 12.25 15.21
N ILE A 28 -8.10 12.11 15.87
CA ILE A 28 -8.03 12.07 17.33
C ILE A 28 -8.33 13.44 17.97
N GLU A 29 -7.96 14.52 17.31
CA GLU A 29 -8.23 15.89 17.77
C GLU A 29 -9.62 16.43 17.33
N GLY A 30 -10.37 15.65 16.53
CA GLY A 30 -11.71 16.02 16.08
C GLY A 30 -11.75 17.02 14.90
N GLU A 31 -10.62 17.28 14.26
CA GLU A 31 -10.52 18.11 13.04
C GLU A 31 -11.09 17.41 11.81
N ALA A 32 -11.15 16.07 11.84
CA ALA A 32 -11.83 15.23 10.87
C ALA A 32 -12.62 14.14 11.58
N SER A 33 -13.88 13.92 11.16
CA SER A 33 -14.71 12.84 11.71
C SER A 33 -14.24 11.45 11.29
N ILE A 34 -13.74 11.33 10.06
CA ILE A 34 -13.21 10.10 9.48
C ILE A 34 -12.00 10.42 8.61
N ALA A 35 -11.07 9.47 8.51
CA ALA A 35 -9.95 9.59 7.59
C ALA A 35 -9.46 8.23 7.07
N MET A 36 -8.84 8.24 5.88
CA MET A 36 -8.13 7.09 5.34
C MET A 36 -6.72 7.08 5.92
N ILE A 37 -6.35 5.96 6.56
CA ILE A 37 -5.07 5.81 7.25
C ILE A 37 -4.45 4.47 6.85
N SER A 38 -3.17 4.47 6.47
CA SER A 38 -2.46 3.23 6.18
C SER A 38 -2.38 2.33 7.42
N GLY A 39 -2.47 1.03 7.23
CA GLY A 39 -2.49 0.05 8.33
C GLY A 39 -1.26 0.15 9.23
N SER A 40 -0.06 0.40 8.65
CA SER A 40 1.16 0.59 9.43
C SER A 40 1.08 1.83 10.32
N THR A 41 0.63 2.97 9.79
CA THR A 41 0.46 4.20 10.57
C THR A 41 -0.59 4.03 11.68
N ALA A 42 -1.71 3.36 11.39
CA ALA A 42 -2.71 3.06 12.41
C ALA A 42 -2.15 2.15 13.51
N PHE A 43 -1.37 1.12 13.14
CA PHE A 43 -0.71 0.22 14.09
C PHE A 43 0.31 0.96 14.98
N GLU A 44 1.14 1.82 14.39
CA GLU A 44 2.10 2.63 15.12
C GLU A 44 1.41 3.61 16.08
N ALA A 45 0.34 4.29 15.62
CA ALA A 45 -0.47 5.18 16.46
C ALA A 45 -1.05 4.43 17.66
N TRP A 46 -1.66 3.27 17.40
CA TRP A 46 -2.25 2.42 18.45
C TRP A 46 -1.22 1.97 19.49
N ASN A 47 0.03 1.71 19.07
CA ASN A 47 1.11 1.31 19.96
C ASN A 47 1.89 2.50 20.54
N SER A 48 1.44 3.75 20.32
CA SER A 48 2.10 4.99 20.76
C SER A 48 3.53 5.14 20.22
N GLN A 49 3.78 4.63 19.00
CA GLN A 49 5.10 4.66 18.35
C GLN A 49 5.24 5.76 17.30
N ILE A 50 4.17 6.52 17.01
CA ILE A 50 4.25 7.63 16.06
C ILE A 50 4.84 8.84 16.72
N GLY A 51 6.11 9.10 16.41
CA GLY A 51 6.86 10.30 16.73
C GLY A 51 7.04 10.54 18.23
N THR A 52 8.23 10.82 18.66
CA THR A 52 8.57 11.13 20.07
C THR A 52 7.92 12.44 20.59
N GLU A 53 7.20 13.17 19.74
CA GLU A 53 6.54 14.45 20.03
C GLU A 53 5.00 14.42 19.93
N SER A 54 4.39 13.27 19.61
CA SER A 54 2.93 13.22 19.47
C SER A 54 2.24 13.26 20.84
N SER A 55 1.52 14.35 21.08
CA SER A 55 0.74 14.59 22.30
C SER A 55 -0.63 13.91 22.32
N TYR A 56 -0.95 13.03 21.34
CA TYR A 56 -2.27 12.40 21.22
C TYR A 56 -2.27 10.94 21.68
N ASP A 57 -3.41 10.52 22.20
CA ASP A 57 -3.65 9.14 22.62
C ASP A 57 -4.13 8.29 21.42
N GLY A 58 -3.23 7.49 20.84
CA GLY A 58 -3.55 6.61 19.72
C GLY A 58 -4.61 5.54 20.02
N LYS A 59 -4.91 5.28 21.31
CA LYS A 59 -6.00 4.40 21.73
C LYS A 59 -7.40 4.96 21.42
N LYS A 60 -7.47 6.24 21.11
CA LYS A 60 -8.70 6.86 20.60
C LYS A 60 -9.00 6.56 19.14
N LEU A 61 -8.03 6.02 18.39
CA LEU A 61 -8.24 5.66 16.99
C LEU A 61 -9.05 4.36 16.88
N CYS A 62 -10.10 4.37 16.05
CA CYS A 62 -10.97 3.24 15.79
C CYS A 62 -11.08 2.99 14.28
N ALA A 63 -10.94 1.74 13.84
CA ALA A 63 -11.14 1.36 12.44
C ALA A 63 -12.60 1.02 12.17
N LEU A 64 -13.19 1.66 11.17
CA LEU A 64 -14.55 1.37 10.67
C LEU A 64 -14.55 0.25 9.63
N GLY A 65 -13.43 0.08 8.89
CA GLY A 65 -13.27 -0.98 7.91
C GLY A 65 -12.00 -0.81 7.09
N ALA A 66 -11.69 -1.85 6.31
CA ALA A 66 -10.59 -1.83 5.35
C ALA A 66 -11.09 -1.33 3.98
N CYS A 67 -10.32 -0.47 3.32
CA CYS A 67 -10.67 0.10 2.02
C CYS A 67 -10.03 -0.69 0.88
N TYR A 68 -8.72 -0.63 0.74
CA TYR A 68 -7.99 -1.29 -0.33
C TYR A 68 -6.57 -1.67 0.12
N PRO A 69 -5.93 -2.65 -0.54
CA PRO A 69 -4.55 -3.01 -0.25
C PRO A 69 -3.56 -2.08 -0.94
N GLU A 70 -2.45 -1.83 -0.25
CA GLU A 70 -1.19 -1.38 -0.83
C GLU A 70 -0.19 -2.51 -0.67
N CYS A 71 0.60 -2.81 -1.68
CA CYS A 71 1.51 -3.93 -1.65
C CYS A 71 2.84 -3.65 -2.32
N SER A 72 3.84 -4.42 -1.94
CA SER A 72 5.16 -4.41 -2.54
C SER A 72 5.09 -5.00 -3.94
N GLN A 73 5.54 -4.23 -4.92
CA GLN A 73 5.56 -4.59 -6.33
C GLN A 73 6.93 -4.26 -6.91
N TRP A 74 7.74 -5.26 -7.14
CA TRP A 74 9.00 -5.15 -7.88
C TRP A 74 8.78 -5.55 -9.31
N ILE A 75 9.10 -4.68 -10.25
CA ILE A 75 9.02 -4.98 -11.67
C ILE A 75 10.39 -4.92 -12.34
N ALA A 76 10.55 -5.76 -13.33
CA ALA A 76 11.66 -5.72 -14.30
C ALA A 76 11.14 -6.03 -15.69
N PHE A 77 11.90 -5.77 -16.73
CA PHE A 77 11.57 -6.29 -18.06
C PHE A 77 11.81 -7.81 -18.12
N ARG A 78 10.93 -8.54 -18.81
CA ARG A 78 11.05 -10.01 -18.96
C ARG A 78 12.39 -10.45 -19.51
N GLU A 79 12.94 -9.71 -20.44
CA GLU A 79 14.24 -10.00 -21.08
C GLU A 79 15.45 -9.84 -20.13
N SER A 80 15.29 -9.21 -18.95
CA SER A 80 16.33 -9.17 -17.92
C SER A 80 16.63 -10.55 -17.33
N GLY A 81 15.68 -11.51 -17.47
CA GLY A 81 15.76 -12.84 -16.89
C GLY A 81 15.55 -12.88 -15.37
N LEU A 82 15.19 -11.75 -14.74
CA LEU A 82 14.91 -11.68 -13.32
C LEU A 82 13.52 -12.29 -13.02
N HIS A 83 13.42 -13.08 -11.94
CA HIS A 83 12.18 -13.71 -11.50
C HIS A 83 11.92 -13.50 -9.99
N TYR A 84 12.98 -13.34 -9.20
CA TYR A 84 12.90 -13.22 -7.75
C TYR A 84 13.56 -11.95 -7.25
N VAL A 85 13.04 -11.38 -6.16
CA VAL A 85 13.57 -10.15 -5.55
C VAL A 85 15.01 -10.34 -5.04
N ASN A 86 15.39 -11.54 -4.60
CA ASN A 86 16.76 -11.82 -4.16
C ASN A 86 17.81 -11.80 -5.30
N GLU A 87 17.37 -11.83 -6.56
CA GLU A 87 18.23 -11.71 -7.75
C GLU A 87 18.62 -10.25 -8.08
N LEU A 88 18.08 -9.30 -7.30
CA LEU A 88 18.42 -7.87 -7.46
C LEU A 88 19.83 -7.51 -6.98
N LYS A 89 20.53 -8.41 -6.31
CA LYS A 89 21.96 -8.21 -5.99
C LYS A 89 22.79 -8.05 -7.27
N GLY A 90 23.61 -7.02 -7.32
CA GLY A 90 24.43 -6.69 -8.48
C GLY A 90 23.67 -5.91 -9.57
N LYS A 91 22.46 -5.47 -9.28
CA LYS A 91 21.60 -4.73 -10.22
C LYS A 91 21.49 -3.26 -9.83
N SER A 92 21.04 -2.44 -10.78
CA SER A 92 20.64 -1.05 -10.53
C SER A 92 19.14 -1.01 -10.29
N ILE A 93 18.70 -0.50 -9.13
CA ILE A 93 17.29 -0.57 -8.71
C ILE A 93 16.80 0.75 -8.11
N SER A 94 15.54 1.07 -8.33
CA SER A 94 14.88 2.16 -7.62
C SER A 94 14.16 1.63 -6.39
N ALA A 95 14.53 2.16 -5.22
CA ALA A 95 14.03 1.77 -3.90
C ALA A 95 12.96 2.72 -3.33
N GLY A 96 12.58 3.76 -4.08
CA GLY A 96 11.71 4.84 -3.59
C GLY A 96 12.49 6.03 -3.04
N VAL A 97 11.87 7.21 -3.01
CA VAL A 97 12.46 8.42 -2.43
C VAL A 97 12.55 8.30 -0.91
N ASP A 98 13.53 8.99 -0.34
CA ASP A 98 13.74 9.03 1.12
C ASP A 98 12.45 9.38 1.88
N ALA A 99 12.24 8.69 3.00
CA ALA A 99 11.08 8.84 3.88
C ALA A 99 9.72 8.49 3.24
N SER A 100 9.69 7.86 2.06
CA SER A 100 8.47 7.33 1.47
C SER A 100 8.12 5.94 2.03
N VAL A 101 6.84 5.55 1.90
CA VAL A 101 6.38 4.20 2.27
C VAL A 101 7.09 3.14 1.39
N THR A 102 7.36 3.45 0.12
CA THR A 102 8.10 2.58 -0.79
C THR A 102 9.53 2.36 -0.30
N GLU A 103 10.22 3.42 0.11
CA GLU A 103 11.58 3.31 0.66
C GLU A 103 11.61 2.49 1.96
N ALA A 104 10.67 2.74 2.87
CA ALA A 104 10.55 1.96 4.10
C ALA A 104 10.32 0.47 3.84
N ALA A 105 9.46 0.14 2.87
CA ALA A 105 9.24 -1.24 2.43
C ALA A 105 10.48 -1.85 1.77
N SER A 106 11.18 -1.09 0.91
CA SER A 106 12.45 -1.52 0.30
C SER A 106 13.50 -1.83 1.35
N ARG A 107 13.66 -0.98 2.36
CA ARG A 107 14.60 -1.17 3.46
C ARG A 107 14.36 -2.48 4.21
N ALA A 108 13.10 -2.79 4.54
CA ALA A 108 12.74 -4.05 5.20
C ALA A 108 13.08 -5.28 4.34
N VAL A 109 12.89 -5.19 3.00
CA VAL A 109 13.31 -6.20 2.04
C VAL A 109 14.83 -6.33 2.05
N PHE A 110 15.55 -5.22 1.95
CA PHE A 110 17.01 -5.19 1.89
C PHE A 110 17.66 -5.78 3.14
N GLU A 111 17.15 -5.44 4.33
CA GLU A 111 17.61 -6.04 5.59
C GLU A 111 17.41 -7.56 5.62
N THR A 112 16.28 -8.04 5.10
CA THR A 112 15.99 -9.47 5.05
C THR A 112 16.85 -10.21 4.04
N LEU A 113 17.00 -9.66 2.83
CA LEU A 113 17.68 -10.31 1.71
C LEU A 113 19.18 -10.00 1.67
N LYS A 114 19.68 -9.14 2.57
CA LYS A 114 21.08 -8.67 2.58
C LYS A 114 21.45 -7.98 1.25
N ILE A 115 20.60 -7.08 0.83
CA ILE A 115 20.82 -6.14 -0.27
C ILE A 115 21.33 -4.84 0.34
N ASP A 116 22.41 -4.29 -0.16
CA ASP A 116 23.01 -3.05 0.32
C ASP A 116 23.77 -2.33 -0.81
N GLU A 117 24.25 -1.13 -0.55
CA GLU A 117 24.99 -0.29 -1.51
C GLU A 117 26.34 -0.89 -1.94
N ILE A 118 26.84 -1.91 -1.24
CA ILE A 118 28.08 -2.62 -1.61
C ILE A 118 27.81 -3.61 -2.74
N ASN A 119 26.62 -4.22 -2.72
CA ASN A 119 26.26 -5.28 -3.66
C ASN A 119 25.16 -4.88 -4.65
N THR A 120 24.68 -3.63 -4.64
CA THR A 120 23.54 -3.19 -5.47
C THR A 120 23.62 -1.67 -5.66
N GLU A 121 23.36 -1.17 -6.87
CA GLU A 121 23.26 0.25 -7.14
C GLU A 121 21.84 0.75 -6.82
N LEU A 122 21.70 1.59 -5.78
CA LEU A 122 20.42 2.05 -5.27
C LEU A 122 20.10 3.48 -5.73
N PHE A 123 18.89 3.67 -6.25
CA PHE A 123 18.35 4.97 -6.65
C PHE A 123 17.12 5.32 -5.81
N GLY A 124 17.11 6.55 -5.29
CA GLY A 124 15.98 7.13 -4.56
C GLY A 124 15.03 7.89 -5.49
N LEU A 125 14.32 7.19 -6.39
CA LEU A 125 13.43 7.82 -7.38
C LEU A 125 11.97 7.77 -6.93
N GLY A 126 11.19 8.77 -7.36
CA GLY A 126 9.73 8.76 -7.24
C GLY A 126 9.11 7.64 -8.08
N LEU A 127 7.86 7.26 -7.75
CA LEU A 127 7.20 6.11 -8.39
C LEU A 127 7.12 6.23 -9.93
N ARG A 128 6.78 7.42 -10.47
CA ARG A 128 6.72 7.65 -11.92
C ARG A 128 8.12 7.75 -12.52
N GLU A 129 9.04 8.43 -11.84
CA GLU A 129 10.44 8.51 -12.26
C GLU A 129 11.11 7.15 -12.33
N SER A 130 10.76 6.22 -11.42
CA SER A 130 11.24 4.84 -11.44
C SER A 130 10.78 4.08 -12.68
N ALA A 131 9.52 4.26 -13.09
CA ALA A 131 8.99 3.67 -14.32
C ALA A 131 9.72 4.23 -15.56
N ASP A 132 9.96 5.54 -15.59
CA ASP A 132 10.70 6.19 -16.68
C ASP A 132 12.17 5.73 -16.73
N ALA A 133 12.83 5.66 -15.59
CA ALA A 133 14.21 5.17 -15.50
C ALA A 133 14.35 3.70 -15.96
N LEU A 134 13.37 2.86 -15.62
CA LEU A 134 13.30 1.48 -16.10
C LEU A 134 13.07 1.43 -17.62
N ARG A 135 12.15 2.26 -18.15
CA ARG A 135 11.89 2.38 -19.61
C ARG A 135 13.16 2.76 -20.38
N GLU A 136 13.94 3.69 -19.84
CA GLU A 136 15.17 4.20 -20.44
C GLU A 136 16.38 3.27 -20.23
N GLY A 137 16.22 2.18 -19.49
CA GLY A 137 17.32 1.24 -19.21
C GLY A 137 18.37 1.78 -18.24
N LYS A 138 18.03 2.80 -17.44
CA LYS A 138 18.91 3.36 -16.40
C LYS A 138 18.94 2.51 -15.14
N ILE A 139 17.88 1.72 -14.92
CA ILE A 139 17.77 0.77 -13.82
C ILE A 139 17.26 -0.57 -14.34
N ASP A 140 17.59 -1.65 -13.63
CA ASP A 140 17.16 -3.02 -13.95
C ASP A 140 15.79 -3.36 -13.34
N SER A 141 15.42 -2.72 -12.23
CA SER A 141 14.16 -2.97 -11.54
C SER A 141 13.65 -1.72 -10.80
N ALA A 142 12.34 -1.60 -10.71
CA ALA A 142 11.65 -0.54 -9.98
C ALA A 142 10.72 -1.13 -8.91
N HIS A 143 10.69 -0.49 -7.73
CA HIS A 143 9.79 -0.82 -6.63
C HIS A 143 8.66 0.18 -6.50
N SER A 144 7.48 -0.33 -6.19
CA SER A 144 6.31 0.43 -5.75
C SER A 144 5.68 -0.25 -4.54
N PHE A 145 5.43 0.51 -3.49
CA PHE A 145 4.56 0.07 -2.39
C PHE A 145 3.26 0.86 -2.49
N TYR A 146 2.37 0.38 -3.34
CA TYR A 146 1.14 1.06 -3.70
C TYR A 146 0.05 0.06 -4.09
N THR A 147 -1.13 0.55 -4.49
CA THR A 147 -2.18 -0.32 -5.03
C THR A 147 -1.76 -0.97 -6.35
N ALA A 148 -2.18 -2.22 -6.58
CA ALA A 148 -2.00 -2.92 -7.84
C ALA A 148 -3.31 -2.93 -8.65
N PRO A 149 -3.29 -2.59 -9.98
CA PRO A 149 -2.13 -2.16 -10.74
C PRO A 149 -1.74 -0.71 -10.41
N PHE A 150 -0.44 -0.43 -10.37
CA PHE A 150 0.06 0.95 -10.34
C PHE A 150 0.12 1.48 -11.78
N GLU A 151 -0.54 2.62 -12.04
CA GLU A 151 -0.76 3.17 -13.38
C GLU A 151 0.51 3.25 -14.25
N ALA A 152 1.62 3.77 -13.68
CA ALA A 152 2.86 3.90 -14.46
C ALA A 152 3.46 2.54 -14.84
N PHE A 153 3.31 1.52 -14.01
CA PHE A 153 3.73 0.15 -14.32
C PHE A 153 2.78 -0.52 -15.33
N GLU A 154 1.48 -0.22 -15.26
CA GLU A 154 0.49 -0.71 -16.24
C GLU A 154 0.78 -0.14 -17.64
N VAL A 155 1.08 1.16 -17.73
CA VAL A 155 1.50 1.80 -19.00
C VAL A 155 2.76 1.13 -19.54
N LEU A 156 3.78 0.96 -18.69
CA LEU A 156 5.03 0.32 -19.08
C LEU A 156 4.83 -1.12 -19.57
N ALA A 157 3.96 -1.89 -18.89
CA ALA A 157 3.58 -3.25 -19.28
C ALA A 157 2.85 -3.32 -20.63
N GLY A 158 2.14 -2.26 -21.01
CA GLY A 158 1.53 -2.13 -22.33
C GLY A 158 2.52 -1.81 -23.45
N GLU A 159 3.65 -1.22 -23.12
CA GLU A 159 4.72 -0.89 -24.08
C GLU A 159 5.73 -2.04 -24.29
N ARG A 160 6.04 -2.78 -23.22
CA ARG A 160 7.07 -3.80 -23.18
C ARG A 160 6.75 -4.85 -22.10
N GLU A 161 7.02 -6.12 -22.38
CA GLU A 161 6.76 -7.19 -21.42
C GLU A 161 7.52 -7.00 -20.10
N ILE A 162 6.76 -6.87 -19.02
CA ILE A 162 7.29 -6.83 -17.65
C ILE A 162 7.12 -8.17 -16.94
N VAL A 163 7.85 -8.33 -15.86
CA VAL A 163 7.65 -9.38 -14.85
C VAL A 163 7.54 -8.73 -13.48
N LEU A 164 6.57 -9.19 -12.69
CA LEU A 164 6.51 -8.94 -11.26
C LEU A 164 7.44 -9.95 -10.58
N LEU A 165 8.44 -9.45 -9.83
CA LEU A 165 9.37 -10.31 -9.12
C LEU A 165 8.71 -10.90 -7.88
N GLU A 166 8.97 -12.19 -7.65
CA GLU A 166 8.40 -12.95 -6.55
C GLU A 166 9.34 -12.97 -5.34
N TYR A 167 8.77 -13.14 -4.16
CA TYR A 167 9.52 -13.52 -2.97
C TYR A 167 9.53 -15.05 -2.84
N ARG A 168 10.64 -15.60 -2.38
CA ARG A 168 10.63 -16.97 -1.88
C ARG A 168 9.83 -17.02 -0.57
N GLU A 169 9.15 -18.12 -0.30
CA GLU A 169 8.25 -18.24 0.85
C GLU A 169 8.96 -17.88 2.17
N GLU A 170 10.17 -18.37 2.38
CA GLU A 170 10.96 -18.10 3.59
C GLU A 170 11.33 -16.61 3.74
N GLU A 171 11.57 -15.93 2.62
CA GLU A 171 11.88 -14.50 2.57
C GLU A 171 10.65 -13.67 2.96
N LEU A 172 9.51 -14.00 2.36
CA LEU A 172 8.23 -13.35 2.63
C LEU A 172 7.82 -13.52 4.10
N GLU A 173 7.91 -14.73 4.63
CA GLU A 173 7.63 -15.01 6.06
C GLU A 173 8.58 -14.23 6.97
N SER A 174 9.86 -14.10 6.60
CA SER A 174 10.82 -13.33 7.38
C SER A 174 10.51 -11.85 7.40
N ILE A 175 10.08 -11.27 6.26
CA ILE A 175 9.65 -9.87 6.15
C ILE A 175 8.42 -9.64 7.05
N LEU A 176 7.39 -10.48 6.92
CA LEU A 176 6.14 -10.34 7.68
C LEU A 176 6.35 -10.47 9.19
N ARG A 177 7.18 -11.41 9.63
CA ARG A 177 7.49 -11.60 11.05
C ARG A 177 8.17 -10.39 11.70
N ARG A 178 8.96 -9.65 10.92
CA ARG A 178 9.65 -8.44 11.40
C ARG A 178 8.77 -7.19 11.35
N ASN A 179 7.71 -7.23 10.55
CA ASN A 179 6.83 -6.09 10.30
C ASN A 179 5.37 -6.49 10.57
N PRO A 180 4.93 -6.53 11.83
CA PRO A 180 3.62 -7.06 12.24
C PRO A 180 2.43 -6.21 11.76
N SER A 181 2.67 -5.00 11.23
CA SER A 181 1.65 -4.16 10.58
C SER A 181 1.35 -4.57 9.14
N TRP A 182 2.16 -5.47 8.56
CA TRP A 182 1.98 -5.97 7.20
C TRP A 182 1.38 -7.35 7.19
N CYS A 183 0.72 -7.68 6.09
CA CYS A 183 0.10 -8.97 5.85
C CYS A 183 0.46 -9.50 4.45
N ARG A 184 0.17 -10.77 4.22
CA ARG A 184 0.26 -11.38 2.91
C ARG A 184 -0.81 -10.80 1.99
N ILE A 185 -0.41 -10.40 0.79
CA ILE A 185 -1.29 -9.86 -0.25
C ILE A 185 -1.08 -10.70 -1.51
N VAL A 186 -2.16 -10.95 -2.23
CA VAL A 186 -2.12 -11.55 -3.56
C VAL A 186 -2.45 -10.49 -4.59
N ILE A 187 -1.59 -10.33 -5.59
CA ILE A 187 -1.88 -9.55 -6.80
C ILE A 187 -2.44 -10.56 -7.82
N PRO A 188 -3.75 -10.53 -8.10
CA PRO A 188 -4.37 -11.53 -8.97
C PRO A 188 -3.79 -11.49 -10.39
N ALA A 189 -3.80 -12.63 -11.06
CA ALA A 189 -3.46 -12.71 -12.48
C ALA A 189 -4.27 -11.71 -13.32
N GLY A 190 -3.64 -11.15 -14.34
CA GLY A 190 -4.29 -10.18 -15.24
C GLY A 190 -4.42 -8.76 -14.71
N GLN A 191 -3.81 -8.42 -13.56
CA GLN A 191 -3.74 -7.02 -13.11
C GLN A 191 -2.86 -6.17 -14.02
N TYR A 192 -1.78 -6.74 -14.55
CA TYR A 192 -0.92 -6.11 -15.54
C TYR A 192 -0.97 -6.84 -16.88
N PRO A 193 -0.81 -6.15 -18.03
CA PRO A 193 -0.63 -6.79 -19.31
C PRO A 193 0.47 -7.87 -19.26
N GLY A 194 0.16 -9.08 -19.69
CA GLY A 194 1.11 -10.21 -19.71
C GLY A 194 1.35 -10.90 -18.36
N GLN A 195 0.69 -10.50 -17.29
CA GLN A 195 0.72 -11.21 -16.02
C GLN A 195 -0.25 -12.39 -16.04
N GLU A 196 0.28 -13.61 -16.14
CA GLU A 196 -0.51 -14.84 -16.31
C GLU A 196 -0.86 -15.55 -15.00
N LYS A 197 -0.20 -15.23 -13.91
CA LYS A 197 -0.38 -15.89 -12.61
C LYS A 197 -0.54 -14.90 -11.46
N ASP A 198 -1.13 -15.37 -10.38
CA ASP A 198 -1.17 -14.65 -9.11
C ASP A 198 0.25 -14.46 -8.59
N ILE A 199 0.52 -13.28 -8.03
CA ILE A 199 1.80 -12.96 -7.37
C ILE A 199 1.54 -12.75 -5.89
N VAL A 200 2.16 -13.59 -5.07
CA VAL A 200 2.10 -13.47 -3.61
C VAL A 200 3.19 -12.51 -3.14
N THR A 201 2.78 -11.51 -2.40
CA THR A 201 3.66 -10.45 -1.87
C THR A 201 3.23 -10.06 -0.46
N PHE A 202 3.80 -9.00 0.07
CA PHE A 202 3.37 -8.41 1.33
C PHE A 202 2.83 -7.00 1.11
N GLY A 203 2.04 -6.54 2.07
CA GLY A 203 1.47 -5.21 2.02
C GLY A 203 0.66 -4.88 3.28
N GLN A 204 -0.18 -3.89 3.16
CA GLN A 204 -1.07 -3.42 4.19
C GLN A 204 -2.45 -3.09 3.61
N LYS A 205 -3.45 -2.99 4.47
CA LYS A 205 -4.75 -2.40 4.10
C LYS A 205 -4.73 -0.91 4.46
N VAL A 206 -5.29 -0.07 3.60
CA VAL A 206 -5.70 1.27 3.99
C VAL A 206 -7.02 1.15 4.72
N LEU A 207 -7.12 1.76 5.89
CA LEU A 207 -8.27 1.69 6.78
C LEU A 207 -9.06 3.00 6.71
N LEU A 208 -10.37 2.93 6.77
CA LEU A 208 -11.21 4.06 7.13
C LEU A 208 -11.29 4.09 8.66
N CYS A 209 -10.78 5.16 9.25
CA CYS A 209 -10.70 5.31 10.71
C CYS A 209 -11.53 6.49 11.19
N THR A 210 -11.93 6.40 12.46
CA THR A 210 -12.61 7.45 13.23
C THR A 210 -12.03 7.51 14.64
N SER A 211 -12.50 8.47 15.46
CA SER A 211 -12.24 8.50 16.90
C SER A 211 -13.24 7.62 17.65
N THR A 212 -12.81 7.05 18.78
CA THR A 212 -13.71 6.39 19.76
C THR A 212 -14.77 7.32 20.35
N GLU A 213 -14.67 8.62 20.08
CA GLU A 213 -15.68 9.61 20.49
C GLU A 213 -16.86 9.72 19.50
N MET A 214 -16.77 9.09 18.31
CA MET A 214 -17.90 9.01 17.38
C MET A 214 -19.00 8.16 18.00
N ASP A 215 -20.26 8.62 17.88
CA ASP A 215 -21.40 7.84 18.36
C ASP A 215 -21.56 6.52 17.59
N GLU A 216 -22.01 5.49 18.29
CA GLU A 216 -22.06 4.12 17.79
C GLU A 216 -23.02 3.98 16.58
N GLU A 217 -24.13 4.71 16.54
CA GLU A 217 -25.11 4.67 15.46
C GLU A 217 -24.50 5.22 14.16
N THR A 218 -23.81 6.35 14.24
CA THR A 218 -23.09 6.94 13.10
C THR A 218 -21.95 6.04 12.63
N ALA A 219 -21.14 5.51 13.55
CA ALA A 219 -20.05 4.60 13.24
C ALA A 219 -20.55 3.34 12.51
N TYR A 220 -21.62 2.73 13.03
CA TYR A 220 -22.28 1.57 12.42
C TYR A 220 -22.83 1.88 11.02
N GLY A 221 -23.49 3.04 10.87
CA GLY A 221 -24.04 3.47 9.59
C GLY A 221 -22.96 3.64 8.51
N ILE A 222 -21.81 4.24 8.87
CA ILE A 222 -20.69 4.42 7.95
C ILE A 222 -20.05 3.07 7.60
N ALA A 223 -19.81 2.21 8.59
CA ALA A 223 -19.21 0.87 8.36
C ALA A 223 -20.12 0.02 7.46
N LYS A 224 -21.44 0.04 7.71
CA LYS A 224 -22.43 -0.65 6.87
C LYS A 224 -22.47 -0.10 5.45
N ALA A 225 -22.41 1.23 5.27
CA ALA A 225 -22.35 1.84 3.95
C ALA A 225 -21.08 1.44 3.19
N LEU A 226 -19.94 1.34 3.89
CA LEU A 226 -18.67 0.88 3.31
C LEU A 226 -18.78 -0.57 2.81
N ASP A 227 -19.36 -1.48 3.61
CA ASP A 227 -19.55 -2.90 3.25
C ASP A 227 -20.51 -3.06 2.05
N GLN A 228 -21.62 -2.32 2.03
CA GLN A 228 -22.57 -2.34 0.92
C GLN A 228 -21.96 -1.81 -0.38
N MET A 229 -21.15 -0.77 -0.28
CA MET A 229 -20.44 -0.22 -1.45
C MET A 229 -19.43 -1.20 -2.03
N ALA A 230 -18.70 -1.95 -1.20
CA ALA A 230 -17.78 -2.97 -1.68
C ALA A 230 -18.50 -3.98 -2.58
N ALA A 231 -19.75 -4.31 -2.29
CA ALA A 231 -20.57 -5.20 -3.10
C ALA A 231 -21.07 -4.57 -4.42
N GLU A 232 -21.33 -3.25 -4.45
CA GLU A 232 -21.88 -2.55 -5.61
C GLU A 232 -20.82 -2.03 -6.59
N TYR A 233 -19.60 -1.75 -6.12
CA TYR A 233 -18.53 -1.11 -6.90
C TYR A 233 -17.69 -2.09 -7.74
N THR A 234 -18.15 -3.30 -7.98
CA THR A 234 -17.47 -4.29 -8.83
C THR A 234 -17.29 -3.87 -10.29
N GLY A 235 -17.84 -2.74 -10.72
CA GLY A 235 -17.87 -2.32 -12.12
C GLY A 235 -17.01 -1.12 -12.53
N GLY A 236 -16.35 -0.40 -11.63
CA GLY A 236 -15.75 0.89 -11.97
C GLY A 236 -14.30 1.12 -11.57
N HIS A 237 -13.84 0.57 -10.48
CA HIS A 237 -12.46 0.68 -10.03
C HIS A 237 -11.97 -0.70 -9.58
N ARG A 238 -10.96 -1.23 -10.26
CA ARG A 238 -10.33 -2.54 -9.95
C ARG A 238 -9.89 -2.65 -8.47
N PHE A 239 -9.57 -1.53 -7.82
CA PHE A 239 -9.24 -1.45 -6.40
C PHE A 239 -10.36 -1.84 -5.45
N MET A 240 -11.60 -1.51 -5.80
CA MET A 240 -12.76 -1.77 -4.95
C MET A 240 -13.19 -3.24 -4.99
N ALA A 241 -12.84 -3.97 -6.04
CA ALA A 241 -13.09 -5.41 -6.12
C ALA A 241 -12.31 -6.20 -5.06
N SER A 242 -11.15 -5.70 -4.62
CA SER A 242 -10.34 -6.31 -3.56
C SER A 242 -10.93 -6.16 -2.15
N MET A 243 -11.97 -5.33 -1.98
CA MET A 243 -12.69 -5.20 -0.70
C MET A 243 -13.66 -6.37 -0.44
N GLN A 244 -13.88 -7.26 -1.43
CA GLN A 244 -14.81 -8.39 -1.32
C GLN A 244 -14.19 -9.65 -0.71
N ASP A 245 -12.88 -9.71 -0.53
CA ASP A 245 -12.22 -10.85 0.11
C ASP A 245 -12.63 -10.87 1.60
N LYS A 246 -13.64 -11.70 1.85
CA LYS A 246 -14.15 -12.03 3.18
C LYS A 246 -13.26 -13.14 3.75
N ASP A 247 -12.13 -12.78 4.37
CA ASP A 247 -11.40 -13.63 5.31
C ASP A 247 -10.75 -12.78 6.41
#